data_8287129f788e8f563933f3b91a677b3b
#
_entry.id   8287129f788e8f563933f3b91a677b3b
#
_cell.length_a   1.000
_cell.length_b   1.000
_cell.length_c   1.000
_cell.angle_alpha   90.00
_cell.angle_beta   90.00
_cell.angle_gamma   90.00
#
_symmetry.space_group_name_H-M   'P 1'
#
loop_
_entity.id
_entity.type
_entity.pdbx_description
1 polymer ?
#
loop_
_entity_poly.entity_id
_entity_poly.type
_entity_poly.pdbx_seq_one_letter_code
_entity_poly.pdbx_strand_id
1 'polypeptide(L)'
;MVGIVVDQLRTDYIEYLSSYFGEKGFRTLMGDGVYFRDVDYQTAPLDAVSATASLFTGAYPAYTGVPQAFVQENDALRPALAGEGVSITNDSFTPERLRLTTLSDEIAVDGNGTSLIYSVATDPQQAVVMAGHAGKAALWINNTSGNWAGSSYYGSLPTPASTRNLRQSLYHRLDTMTWTPSARLKEVPGISELKKKYPFKHRFNTSDRDAYNKFNASALANAEVTDMAIALLSELPKGGETRGIDMLNVGYTLAPFKYAGPNSRAELADSYLRLDSQLSRLIEAVDRYVGRDNALIWLTSTGYYDEAVAEESRFRLPGGEFSAKRAKSLLNSYLSARHGNATFVKRITDGRIYLDHKAIEGRGLQVADIARDAREFIVKMSGVDDAYTLNDILSSSTDETERLRRGFDPCTGGDLILRFTPGWAISDDETYPVKQQRVRESGVATPAFILGTGVEARRVITPVKAVALAPTLAGMLRIRAPSGARERSLF
;
A
#
# COMPACT_ATOMS: atom_id res chain seq x y z
N MET A 1 3.00 21.12 -3.61
CA MET A 1 3.46 20.00 -2.76
C MET A 1 3.56 18.72 -3.57
N VAL A 2 4.56 17.86 -3.33
CA VAL A 2 4.64 16.52 -3.92
C VAL A 2 4.67 15.49 -2.81
N GLY A 3 3.68 14.60 -2.79
CA GLY A 3 3.58 13.50 -1.83
C GLY A 3 3.91 12.16 -2.51
N ILE A 4 4.82 11.39 -1.93
CA ILE A 4 5.26 10.11 -2.48
C ILE A 4 5.04 9.02 -1.44
N VAL A 5 4.22 8.04 -1.77
CA VAL A 5 4.01 6.85 -0.94
C VAL A 5 4.53 5.64 -1.70
N VAL A 6 5.49 4.94 -1.11
CA VAL A 6 6.10 3.76 -1.71
C VAL A 6 5.66 2.52 -0.94
N ASP A 7 4.85 1.68 -1.57
CA ASP A 7 4.42 0.43 -0.95
C ASP A 7 5.61 -0.48 -0.69
N GLN A 8 5.74 -0.95 0.58
CA GLN A 8 6.76 -1.88 1.05
C GLN A 8 8.23 -1.37 0.97
N LEU A 9 8.44 -0.05 1.02
CA LEU A 9 9.79 0.51 1.11
C LEU A 9 10.38 0.28 2.52
N ARG A 10 11.61 -0.21 2.60
CA ARG A 10 12.31 -0.54 3.84
C ARG A 10 13.55 0.33 4.04
N THR A 11 13.78 0.74 5.26
CA THR A 11 14.96 1.52 5.66
C THR A 11 16.26 0.75 5.47
N ASP A 12 16.28 -0.53 5.86
CA ASP A 12 17.48 -1.37 5.77
C ASP A 12 17.95 -1.58 4.32
N TYR A 13 17.03 -1.73 3.35
CA TYR A 13 17.38 -1.81 1.94
C TYR A 13 17.92 -0.47 1.40
N ILE A 14 17.36 0.66 1.83
CA ILE A 14 17.89 1.98 1.46
C ILE A 14 19.31 2.14 1.99
N GLU A 15 19.54 1.82 3.26
CA GLU A 15 20.87 1.91 3.88
C GLU A 15 21.87 0.96 3.21
N TYR A 16 21.47 -0.29 2.95
CA TYR A 16 22.30 -1.29 2.28
C TYR A 16 22.68 -0.90 0.84
N LEU A 17 21.71 -0.38 0.08
CA LEU A 17 21.91 -0.02 -1.33
C LEU A 17 22.41 1.42 -1.54
N SER A 18 22.63 2.19 -0.48
CA SER A 18 22.95 3.62 -0.54
C SER A 18 24.17 3.95 -1.40
N SER A 19 25.20 3.07 -1.40
CA SER A 19 26.41 3.25 -2.22
C SER A 19 26.17 3.05 -3.72
N TYR A 20 25.09 2.37 -4.10
CA TYR A 20 24.73 2.06 -5.49
C TYR A 20 23.67 3.01 -6.06
N PHE A 21 23.11 3.91 -5.24
CA PHE A 21 22.17 4.95 -5.68
C PHE A 21 22.89 6.05 -6.47
N GLY A 22 22.14 6.71 -7.35
CA GLY A 22 22.58 7.93 -8.02
C GLY A 22 22.66 9.12 -7.08
N GLU A 23 23.14 10.25 -7.57
CA GLU A 23 23.33 11.45 -6.76
C GLU A 23 22.01 12.14 -6.40
N LYS A 24 20.99 12.08 -7.26
CA LYS A 24 19.79 12.92 -7.20
C LYS A 24 18.50 12.21 -6.78
N GLY A 25 18.54 10.94 -6.41
CA GLY A 25 17.39 10.19 -5.94
C GLY A 25 17.31 10.15 -4.42
N PHE A 26 17.43 8.96 -3.85
CA PHE A 26 17.43 8.79 -2.39
C PHE A 26 18.56 9.59 -1.70
N ARG A 27 19.71 9.76 -2.34
CA ARG A 27 20.80 10.54 -1.74
C ARG A 27 20.43 12.00 -1.51
N THR A 28 19.71 12.63 -2.44
CA THR A 28 19.17 14.00 -2.23
C THR A 28 18.19 14.03 -1.07
N LEU A 29 17.26 13.06 -0.99
CA LEU A 29 16.29 12.98 0.10
C LEU A 29 16.95 12.79 1.47
N MET A 30 18.02 11.98 1.53
CA MET A 30 18.78 11.73 2.77
C MET A 30 19.71 12.88 3.16
N GLY A 31 20.25 13.59 2.19
CA GLY A 31 21.29 14.62 2.41
C GLY A 31 20.77 16.02 2.58
N ASP A 32 19.73 16.40 1.81
CA ASP A 32 19.23 17.78 1.73
C ASP A 32 17.93 17.98 2.53
N GLY A 33 17.32 16.90 3.04
CA GLY A 33 16.07 16.95 3.77
C GLY A 33 16.14 16.39 5.18
N VAL A 34 14.99 16.36 5.86
CA VAL A 34 14.84 15.59 7.10
C VAL A 34 14.61 14.13 6.74
N TYR A 35 15.46 13.26 7.25
CA TYR A 35 15.36 11.82 7.14
C TYR A 35 14.97 11.20 8.47
N PHE A 36 13.72 10.73 8.58
CA PHE A 36 13.26 9.88 9.67
C PHE A 36 13.59 8.43 9.32
N ARG A 37 14.40 7.79 10.17
CA ARG A 37 14.84 6.42 9.94
C ARG A 37 13.75 5.40 10.18
N ASP A 38 12.80 5.73 11.06
CA ASP A 38 11.75 4.82 11.49
C ASP A 38 10.43 5.54 11.71
N VAL A 39 9.41 5.10 10.96
CA VAL A 39 8.02 5.55 11.06
C VAL A 39 7.19 4.38 11.55
N ASP A 40 6.77 4.42 12.81
CA ASP A 40 5.93 3.38 13.43
C ASP A 40 4.44 3.68 13.19
N TYR A 41 3.77 2.76 12.54
CA TYR A 41 2.32 2.84 12.29
C TYR A 41 1.50 2.54 13.55
N GLN A 42 2.05 1.87 14.53
CA GLN A 42 1.41 1.50 15.79
C GLN A 42 0.07 0.75 15.62
N THR A 43 -0.11 0.08 14.51
CA THR A 43 -1.31 -0.68 14.16
C THR A 43 -0.93 -1.97 13.44
N ALA A 44 -1.80 -2.98 13.51
CA ALA A 44 -1.71 -4.26 12.80
C ALA A 44 -3.12 -4.87 12.64
N PRO A 45 -3.36 -5.67 11.59
CA PRO A 45 -2.52 -5.81 10.40
C PRO A 45 -2.57 -4.57 9.50
N LEU A 46 -1.55 -4.38 8.66
CA LEU A 46 -1.46 -3.30 7.67
C LEU A 46 -1.51 -3.84 6.25
N ASP A 47 -2.00 -3.00 5.35
CA ASP A 47 -1.88 -3.13 3.90
C ASP A 47 -1.65 -1.75 3.26
N ALA A 48 -1.39 -1.71 1.95
CA ALA A 48 -1.07 -0.47 1.25
C ALA A 48 -2.18 0.59 1.36
N VAL A 49 -3.44 0.17 1.35
CA VAL A 49 -4.60 1.08 1.30
C VAL A 49 -4.86 1.68 2.67
N SER A 50 -4.94 0.83 3.72
CA SER A 50 -5.15 1.27 5.10
C SER A 50 -4.00 2.12 5.63
N ALA A 51 -2.76 1.77 5.27
CA ALA A 51 -1.58 2.56 5.60
C ALA A 51 -1.62 3.95 4.92
N THR A 52 -1.95 4.00 3.62
CA THR A 52 -2.10 5.27 2.90
C THR A 52 -3.22 6.13 3.48
N ALA A 53 -4.35 5.52 3.86
CA ALA A 53 -5.45 6.24 4.52
C ALA A 53 -4.97 6.87 5.84
N SER A 54 -4.20 6.13 6.64
CA SER A 54 -3.61 6.65 7.88
C SER A 54 -2.66 7.82 7.66
N LEU A 55 -1.81 7.73 6.64
CA LEU A 55 -0.86 8.80 6.28
C LEU A 55 -1.56 10.09 5.88
N PHE A 56 -2.63 10.00 5.09
CA PHE A 56 -3.32 11.17 4.55
C PHE A 56 -4.34 11.77 5.49
N THR A 57 -4.92 10.98 6.40
CA THR A 57 -5.92 11.45 7.38
C THR A 57 -5.32 11.82 8.74
N GLY A 58 -4.08 11.38 9.04
CA GLY A 58 -3.48 11.51 10.37
C GLY A 58 -4.20 10.70 11.44
N ALA A 59 -4.93 9.65 11.06
CA ALA A 59 -5.72 8.81 11.96
C ALA A 59 -5.44 7.32 11.74
N TYR A 60 -5.66 6.50 12.76
CA TYR A 60 -5.51 5.05 12.64
C TYR A 60 -6.61 4.43 11.76
N PRO A 61 -6.36 3.26 11.10
CA PRO A 61 -7.29 2.65 10.17
C PRO A 61 -8.71 2.45 10.71
N ALA A 62 -8.85 2.12 12.00
CA ALA A 62 -10.16 1.96 12.67
C ALA A 62 -11.08 3.19 12.53
N TYR A 63 -10.51 4.39 12.34
CA TYR A 63 -11.28 5.64 12.25
C TYR A 63 -11.43 6.16 10.82
N THR A 64 -10.57 5.73 9.90
CA THR A 64 -10.53 6.26 8.52
C THR A 64 -11.71 5.84 7.66
N GLY A 65 -12.41 4.76 8.01
CA GLY A 65 -13.38 4.07 7.17
C GLY A 65 -12.74 3.04 6.22
N VAL A 66 -11.40 2.99 6.15
CA VAL A 66 -10.64 2.08 5.29
C VAL A 66 -9.67 1.26 6.15
N PRO A 67 -10.18 0.28 6.93
CA PRO A 67 -9.36 -0.52 7.83
C PRO A 67 -8.47 -1.53 7.12
N GLN A 68 -8.78 -1.85 5.87
CA GLN A 68 -8.10 -2.82 5.01
C GLN A 68 -8.46 -2.62 3.54
N ALA A 69 -7.65 -3.19 2.63
CA ALA A 69 -7.87 -3.07 1.18
C ALA A 69 -9.13 -3.80 0.68
N PHE A 70 -9.54 -4.88 1.36
CA PHE A 70 -10.75 -5.63 1.04
C PHE A 70 -11.64 -5.77 2.27
N VAL A 71 -12.91 -5.50 2.12
CA VAL A 71 -13.91 -5.57 3.18
C VAL A 71 -15.01 -6.57 2.85
N GLN A 72 -15.57 -7.19 3.88
CA GLN A 72 -16.72 -8.07 3.75
C GLN A 72 -18.00 -7.22 3.77
N GLU A 73 -18.72 -7.21 2.65
CA GLU A 73 -20.02 -6.53 2.53
C GLU A 73 -21.01 -7.41 1.79
N ASN A 74 -22.24 -7.50 2.31
CA ASN A 74 -23.34 -8.27 1.69
C ASN A 74 -22.91 -9.69 1.24
N ASP A 75 -22.20 -10.40 2.12
CA ASP A 75 -21.66 -11.74 1.88
C ASP A 75 -20.57 -11.83 0.78
N ALA A 76 -20.11 -10.72 0.23
CA ALA A 76 -19.03 -10.65 -0.75
C ALA A 76 -17.79 -9.94 -0.20
N LEU A 77 -16.62 -10.38 -0.63
CA LEU A 77 -15.39 -9.66 -0.42
C LEU A 77 -15.22 -8.63 -1.54
N ARG A 78 -15.12 -7.36 -1.19
CA ARG A 78 -15.00 -6.25 -2.16
C ARG A 78 -13.81 -5.35 -1.81
N PRO A 79 -13.17 -4.70 -2.80
CA PRO A 79 -12.23 -3.64 -2.50
C PRO A 79 -12.89 -2.56 -1.62
N ALA A 80 -12.18 -2.06 -0.62
CA ALA A 80 -12.74 -1.12 0.35
C ALA A 80 -13.29 0.16 -0.30
N LEU A 81 -12.65 0.63 -1.35
CA LEU A 81 -13.04 1.86 -2.07
C LEU A 81 -13.81 1.58 -3.37
N ALA A 82 -14.36 0.35 -3.53
CA ALA A 82 -15.22 0.05 -4.68
C ALA A 82 -16.50 0.87 -4.59
N GLY A 83 -16.73 1.73 -5.57
CA GLY A 83 -17.93 2.55 -5.68
C GLY A 83 -19.11 1.80 -6.31
N GLU A 84 -20.31 2.36 -6.16
CA GLU A 84 -21.53 1.94 -6.83
C GLU A 84 -21.64 2.67 -8.18
N GLY A 85 -20.92 2.24 -9.18
CA GLY A 85 -20.98 2.87 -10.50
C GLY A 85 -20.75 1.88 -11.62
N VAL A 86 -21.51 1.99 -12.69
CA VAL A 86 -21.26 1.24 -13.91
C VAL A 86 -20.08 1.91 -14.62
N SER A 87 -18.87 1.50 -14.27
CA SER A 87 -17.72 1.81 -15.09
C SER A 87 -17.69 0.86 -16.28
N ILE A 88 -17.43 1.38 -17.48
CA ILE A 88 -17.18 0.57 -18.68
C ILE A 88 -15.98 -0.38 -18.48
N THR A 89 -15.14 -0.10 -17.47
CA THR A 89 -13.91 -0.82 -17.17
C THR A 89 -13.99 -1.72 -15.92
N ASN A 90 -15.14 -1.85 -15.26
CA ASN A 90 -15.33 -2.55 -13.98
C ASN A 90 -14.44 -2.06 -12.82
N ASP A 91 -13.78 -0.91 -12.93
CA ASP A 91 -12.88 -0.33 -11.95
C ASP A 91 -13.46 1.01 -11.44
N SER A 92 -14.63 0.97 -10.81
CA SER A 92 -15.19 2.14 -10.15
C SER A 92 -14.67 2.20 -8.72
N PHE A 93 -13.77 3.13 -8.45
CA PHE A 93 -13.25 3.42 -7.11
C PHE A 93 -13.61 4.85 -6.72
N THR A 94 -14.12 5.03 -5.49
CA THR A 94 -14.54 6.35 -4.98
C THR A 94 -14.02 6.57 -3.57
N PRO A 95 -13.82 7.83 -3.11
CA PRO A 95 -13.40 8.11 -1.74
C PRO A 95 -14.56 8.05 -0.73
N GLU A 96 -15.77 7.69 -1.11
CA GLU A 96 -16.98 7.78 -0.27
C GLU A 96 -16.89 7.04 1.06
N ARG A 97 -16.07 5.98 1.13
CA ARG A 97 -15.82 5.24 2.38
C ARG A 97 -14.89 5.99 3.35
N LEU A 98 -14.09 6.91 2.88
CA LEU A 98 -13.25 7.73 3.75
C LEU A 98 -14.15 8.60 4.65
N ARG A 99 -14.07 8.40 5.97
CA ARG A 99 -14.90 9.12 6.96
C ARG A 99 -14.28 10.44 7.40
N LEU A 100 -13.01 10.66 7.07
CA LEU A 100 -12.20 11.77 7.53
C LEU A 100 -11.65 12.53 6.34
N THR A 101 -11.43 13.83 6.50
CA THR A 101 -10.72 14.60 5.49
C THR A 101 -9.27 14.15 5.39
N THR A 102 -8.73 14.19 4.19
CA THR A 102 -7.33 13.91 3.89
C THR A 102 -6.53 15.22 3.84
N LEU A 103 -5.20 15.12 3.84
CA LEU A 103 -4.33 16.27 3.60
C LEU A 103 -4.63 16.95 2.25
N SER A 104 -5.01 16.16 1.23
CA SER A 104 -5.45 16.65 -0.07
C SER A 104 -6.73 17.49 0.04
N ASP A 105 -7.69 17.05 0.85
CA ASP A 105 -8.93 17.79 1.09
C ASP A 105 -8.68 19.14 1.78
N GLU A 106 -7.79 19.15 2.78
CA GLU A 106 -7.45 20.39 3.50
C GLU A 106 -6.72 21.40 2.59
N ILE A 107 -5.87 20.93 1.68
CA ILE A 107 -5.25 21.77 0.64
C ILE A 107 -6.33 22.35 -0.29
N ALA A 108 -7.31 21.55 -0.70
CA ALA A 108 -8.41 22.04 -1.54
C ALA A 108 -9.27 23.10 -0.83
N VAL A 109 -9.54 22.91 0.46
CA VAL A 109 -10.30 23.87 1.29
C VAL A 109 -9.51 25.17 1.44
N ASP A 110 -8.22 25.11 1.76
CA ASP A 110 -7.35 26.30 1.89
C ASP A 110 -7.29 27.09 0.58
N GLY A 111 -7.19 26.40 -0.55
CA GLY A 111 -7.19 26.99 -1.88
C GLY A 111 -8.58 27.41 -2.40
N ASN A 112 -9.66 27.39 -1.56
CA ASN A 112 -11.03 27.65 -1.98
C ASN A 112 -11.46 26.90 -3.25
N GLY A 113 -11.01 25.65 -3.40
CA GLY A 113 -11.30 24.78 -4.54
C GLY A 113 -10.54 25.12 -5.83
N THR A 114 -9.58 26.06 -5.80
CA THR A 114 -8.77 26.41 -6.97
C THR A 114 -7.49 25.55 -7.09
N SER A 115 -7.10 24.86 -6.03
CA SER A 115 -5.95 23.97 -6.00
C SER A 115 -6.11 22.80 -6.98
N LEU A 116 -5.06 22.48 -7.73
CA LEU A 116 -5.01 21.29 -8.56
C LEU A 116 -4.37 20.15 -7.77
N ILE A 117 -5.16 19.13 -7.51
CA ILE A 117 -4.75 17.96 -6.74
C ILE A 117 -4.85 16.73 -7.63
N TYR A 118 -3.71 16.18 -8.00
CA TYR A 118 -3.60 14.97 -8.81
C TYR A 118 -2.99 13.84 -8.00
N SER A 119 -3.45 12.63 -8.27
CA SER A 119 -2.88 11.41 -7.71
C SER A 119 -2.64 10.38 -8.80
N VAL A 120 -1.47 9.74 -8.79
CA VAL A 120 -1.06 8.71 -9.75
C VAL A 120 -0.42 7.57 -9.00
N ALA A 121 -0.94 6.34 -9.14
CA ALA A 121 -0.38 5.16 -8.48
C ALA A 121 -0.53 3.90 -9.34
N THR A 122 0.15 2.82 -8.95
CA THR A 122 -0.08 1.49 -9.54
C THR A 122 -1.35 0.85 -9.00
N ASP A 123 -1.72 1.14 -7.75
CA ASP A 123 -2.95 0.66 -7.10
C ASP A 123 -4.06 1.72 -7.15
N PRO A 124 -5.26 1.38 -7.65
CA PRO A 124 -6.37 2.32 -7.78
C PRO A 124 -6.87 2.85 -6.44
N GLN A 125 -6.94 2.01 -5.40
CA GLN A 125 -7.42 2.44 -4.10
C GLN A 125 -6.43 3.40 -3.44
N GLN A 126 -5.13 3.14 -3.57
CA GLN A 126 -4.09 4.07 -3.11
C GLN A 126 -4.20 5.42 -3.81
N ALA A 127 -4.39 5.43 -5.15
CA ALA A 127 -4.57 6.66 -5.92
C ALA A 127 -5.78 7.48 -5.41
N VAL A 128 -6.90 6.81 -5.13
CA VAL A 128 -8.13 7.46 -4.64
C VAL A 128 -7.94 8.02 -3.22
N VAL A 129 -7.33 7.25 -2.31
CA VAL A 129 -7.03 7.75 -0.95
C VAL A 129 -6.17 9.01 -1.00
N MET A 130 -5.11 8.99 -1.82
CA MET A 130 -4.20 10.13 -1.96
C MET A 130 -4.86 11.35 -2.60
N ALA A 131 -5.84 11.16 -3.50
CA ALA A 131 -6.61 12.26 -4.07
C ALA A 131 -7.60 12.86 -3.07
N GLY A 132 -8.12 12.05 -2.14
CA GLY A 132 -9.14 12.46 -1.19
C GLY A 132 -10.49 12.73 -1.86
N HIS A 133 -11.40 13.44 -1.16
CA HIS A 133 -12.73 13.79 -1.68
C HIS A 133 -12.68 14.94 -2.70
N ALA A 134 -11.73 15.83 -2.55
CA ALA A 134 -11.62 17.07 -3.33
C ALA A 134 -10.55 17.03 -4.44
N GLY A 135 -10.02 15.84 -4.76
CA GLY A 135 -9.05 15.65 -5.82
C GLY A 135 -9.59 16.06 -7.20
N LYS A 136 -8.68 16.46 -8.09
CA LYS A 136 -8.99 16.74 -9.50
C LYS A 136 -8.98 15.49 -10.35
N ALA A 137 -8.08 14.55 -10.05
CA ALA A 137 -8.05 13.22 -10.65
C ALA A 137 -7.23 12.24 -9.79
N ALA A 138 -7.68 10.98 -9.78
CA ALA A 138 -6.92 9.83 -9.33
C ALA A 138 -6.71 8.90 -10.53
N LEU A 139 -5.46 8.54 -10.82
CA LEU A 139 -5.07 7.82 -12.02
C LEU A 139 -4.30 6.54 -11.69
N TRP A 140 -4.58 5.48 -12.43
CA TRP A 140 -3.87 4.19 -12.35
C TRP A 140 -3.85 3.48 -13.70
N ILE A 141 -3.02 2.45 -13.84
CA ILE A 141 -3.02 1.60 -15.02
C ILE A 141 -4.05 0.47 -14.81
N ASN A 142 -5.07 0.43 -15.68
CA ASN A 142 -6.11 -0.58 -15.61
C ASN A 142 -5.56 -1.98 -15.89
N ASN A 143 -5.84 -2.91 -14.97
CA ASN A 143 -5.34 -4.28 -15.04
C ASN A 143 -5.96 -5.15 -16.15
N THR A 144 -7.02 -4.66 -16.80
CA THR A 144 -7.71 -5.37 -17.88
C THR A 144 -7.33 -4.84 -19.25
N SER A 145 -7.23 -3.51 -19.40
CA SER A 145 -7.01 -2.86 -20.70
C SER A 145 -5.58 -2.35 -20.90
N GLY A 146 -4.80 -2.20 -19.82
CA GLY A 146 -3.49 -1.54 -19.86
C GLY A 146 -3.53 -0.04 -20.13
N ASN A 147 -4.70 0.55 -20.19
CA ASN A 147 -4.85 2.00 -20.35
C ASN A 147 -4.78 2.72 -18.99
N TRP A 148 -4.42 3.97 -19.00
CA TRP A 148 -4.63 4.85 -17.89
C TRP A 148 -6.13 4.99 -17.64
N ALA A 149 -6.53 4.74 -16.44
CA ALA A 149 -7.90 4.86 -15.94
C ALA A 149 -7.96 5.84 -14.79
N GLY A 150 -9.16 6.28 -14.46
CA GLY A 150 -9.44 7.14 -13.32
C GLY A 150 -10.87 6.94 -12.86
N SER A 151 -11.20 7.42 -11.67
CA SER A 151 -12.55 7.37 -11.15
C SER A 151 -13.45 8.42 -11.79
N SER A 152 -14.66 8.03 -12.17
CA SER A 152 -15.71 8.96 -12.63
C SER A 152 -16.15 9.96 -11.53
N TYR A 153 -15.85 9.67 -10.26
CA TYR A 153 -16.07 10.59 -9.14
C TYR A 153 -15.37 11.94 -9.35
N TYR A 154 -14.14 11.93 -9.91
CA TYR A 154 -13.37 13.14 -10.19
C TYR A 154 -13.63 13.74 -11.57
N GLY A 155 -14.53 13.17 -12.37
CA GLY A 155 -14.86 13.63 -13.71
C GLY A 155 -14.05 12.96 -14.81
N SER A 156 -13.75 13.71 -15.90
CA SER A 156 -13.03 13.18 -17.06
C SER A 156 -11.53 13.01 -16.81
N LEU A 157 -10.91 12.09 -17.55
CA LEU A 157 -9.46 11.90 -17.52
C LEU A 157 -8.74 13.19 -17.94
N PRO A 158 -7.68 13.60 -17.22
CA PRO A 158 -6.81 14.69 -17.66
C PRO A 158 -6.20 14.45 -19.04
N THR A 159 -5.90 15.56 -19.76
CA THR A 159 -5.32 15.53 -21.09
C THR A 159 -4.08 14.63 -21.22
N PRO A 160 -3.10 14.62 -20.27
CA PRO A 160 -1.97 13.73 -20.35
C PRO A 160 -2.36 12.24 -20.41
N ALA A 161 -3.33 11.82 -19.57
CA ALA A 161 -3.77 10.43 -19.51
C ALA A 161 -4.51 10.03 -20.82
N SER A 162 -5.41 10.89 -21.28
CA SER A 162 -6.13 10.67 -22.55
C SER A 162 -5.18 10.62 -23.75
N THR A 163 -4.20 11.53 -23.81
CA THR A 163 -3.18 11.55 -24.87
C THR A 163 -2.30 10.31 -24.85
N ARG A 164 -1.90 9.87 -23.63
CA ARG A 164 -1.09 8.66 -23.46
C ARG A 164 -1.84 7.42 -23.94
N ASN A 165 -3.13 7.30 -23.62
CA ASN A 165 -3.97 6.21 -24.07
C ASN A 165 -4.10 6.15 -25.60
N LEU A 166 -4.22 7.31 -26.25
CA LEU A 166 -4.37 7.38 -27.72
C LEU A 166 -3.05 7.13 -28.48
N ARG A 167 -1.93 7.66 -27.97
CA ARG A 167 -0.66 7.68 -28.71
C ARG A 167 0.35 6.65 -28.28
N GLN A 168 0.34 6.26 -27.01
CA GLN A 168 1.37 5.45 -26.36
C GLN A 168 0.78 4.48 -25.35
N SER A 169 -0.39 3.91 -25.66
CA SER A 169 -1.05 2.95 -24.79
C SER A 169 -0.11 1.78 -24.46
N LEU A 170 -0.17 1.32 -23.24
CA LEU A 170 0.61 0.17 -22.79
C LEU A 170 0.28 -1.07 -23.61
N TYR A 171 -0.99 -1.20 -24.07
CA TYR A 171 -1.43 -2.27 -24.97
C TYR A 171 -0.53 -2.42 -26.21
N HIS A 172 -0.15 -1.31 -26.85
CA HIS A 172 0.68 -1.35 -28.06
C HIS A 172 2.18 -1.54 -27.82
N ARG A 173 2.64 -1.35 -26.57
CA ARG A 173 4.06 -1.37 -26.22
C ARG A 173 4.46 -2.60 -25.40
N LEU A 174 3.52 -3.24 -24.72
CA LEU A 174 3.80 -4.26 -23.70
C LEU A 174 4.61 -5.43 -24.26
N ASP A 175 4.27 -5.93 -25.46
CA ASP A 175 4.95 -7.07 -26.09
C ASP A 175 6.43 -6.79 -26.43
N THR A 176 6.79 -5.51 -26.53
CA THR A 176 8.19 -5.11 -26.77
C THR A 176 8.98 -4.90 -25.48
N MET A 177 8.29 -4.85 -24.33
CA MET A 177 8.90 -4.56 -23.05
C MET A 177 9.51 -5.82 -22.44
N THR A 178 10.68 -5.63 -21.85
CA THR A 178 11.36 -6.71 -21.12
C THR A 178 12.04 -6.11 -19.88
N TRP A 179 11.74 -6.66 -18.72
CA TRP A 179 12.46 -6.29 -17.50
C TRP A 179 13.70 -7.16 -17.38
N THR A 180 14.85 -6.54 -17.52
CA THR A 180 16.18 -7.11 -17.31
C THR A 180 16.91 -6.31 -16.24
N PRO A 181 17.92 -6.89 -15.57
CA PRO A 181 18.71 -6.19 -14.57
C PRO A 181 19.29 -4.87 -15.10
N SER A 182 19.21 -3.84 -14.27
CA SER A 182 19.92 -2.59 -14.50
C SER A 182 21.45 -2.79 -14.45
N ALA A 183 22.21 -1.89 -15.06
CA ALA A 183 23.68 -1.97 -15.04
C ALA A 183 24.24 -1.96 -13.61
N ARG A 184 23.67 -1.14 -12.73
CA ARG A 184 24.10 -0.99 -11.32
C ARG A 184 23.87 -2.26 -10.49
N LEU A 185 22.90 -3.09 -10.83
CA LEU A 185 22.61 -4.31 -10.08
C LEU A 185 23.81 -5.28 -10.05
N LYS A 186 24.66 -5.26 -11.07
CA LYS A 186 25.86 -6.10 -11.14
C LYS A 186 26.92 -5.75 -10.09
N GLU A 187 26.85 -4.54 -9.53
CA GLU A 187 27.78 -4.05 -8.52
C GLU A 187 27.35 -4.46 -7.10
N VAL A 188 26.08 -4.90 -6.93
CA VAL A 188 25.53 -5.26 -5.62
C VAL A 188 26.07 -6.63 -5.17
N PRO A 189 26.70 -6.74 -3.98
CA PRO A 189 27.23 -7.99 -3.45
C PRO A 189 26.14 -9.06 -3.33
N GLY A 190 26.53 -10.33 -3.49
CA GLY A 190 25.60 -11.46 -3.43
C GLY A 190 24.75 -11.66 -4.70
N ILE A 191 24.54 -10.59 -5.49
CA ILE A 191 23.89 -10.68 -6.81
C ILE A 191 24.91 -10.83 -7.92
N SER A 192 26.05 -10.14 -7.81
CA SER A 192 27.20 -10.27 -8.72
C SER A 192 27.77 -11.69 -8.78
N GLU A 193 27.63 -12.47 -7.71
CA GLU A 193 28.11 -13.86 -7.62
C GLU A 193 27.22 -14.85 -8.37
N LEU A 194 26.03 -14.47 -8.79
CA LEU A 194 25.18 -15.27 -9.67
C LEU A 194 25.88 -15.34 -11.03
N LYS A 195 26.56 -16.45 -11.30
CA LYS A 195 27.36 -16.74 -12.54
C LYS A 195 26.53 -16.71 -13.83
N LYS A 196 25.32 -16.19 -13.82
CA LYS A 196 24.43 -16.05 -14.98
C LYS A 196 24.59 -14.66 -15.58
N LYS A 197 24.70 -14.60 -16.91
CA LYS A 197 24.78 -13.34 -17.68
C LYS A 197 23.60 -12.38 -17.38
N TYR A 198 22.45 -12.96 -17.03
CA TYR A 198 21.25 -12.26 -16.57
C TYR A 198 20.67 -13.01 -15.37
N PRO A 199 20.65 -12.43 -14.15
CA PRO A 199 20.03 -13.08 -13.01
C PRO A 199 18.52 -13.30 -13.21
N PHE A 200 17.86 -12.42 -13.99
CA PHE A 200 16.47 -12.58 -14.42
C PHE A 200 16.19 -11.94 -15.78
N LYS A 201 15.09 -12.34 -16.40
CA LYS A 201 14.56 -11.73 -17.62
C LYS A 201 13.06 -12.00 -17.69
N HIS A 202 12.25 -10.97 -17.47
CA HIS A 202 10.80 -11.05 -17.54
C HIS A 202 10.28 -10.37 -18.81
N ARG A 203 9.60 -11.15 -19.66
CA ARG A 203 8.90 -10.67 -20.83
C ARG A 203 7.43 -10.49 -20.50
N PHE A 204 6.80 -9.54 -21.14
CA PHE A 204 5.39 -9.29 -21.06
C PHE A 204 4.76 -9.64 -22.40
N ASN A 205 3.52 -10.17 -22.36
CA ASN A 205 2.79 -10.51 -23.56
C ASN A 205 1.31 -10.17 -23.34
N THR A 206 0.74 -9.36 -24.22
CA THR A 206 -0.67 -8.93 -24.14
C THR A 206 -1.65 -10.10 -24.26
N SER A 207 -1.23 -11.24 -24.83
CA SER A 207 -2.04 -12.46 -24.89
C SER A 207 -2.13 -13.22 -23.55
N ASP A 208 -1.27 -12.89 -22.58
CA ASP A 208 -1.33 -13.50 -21.24
C ASP A 208 -2.52 -12.92 -20.48
N ARG A 209 -3.33 -13.79 -19.87
CA ARG A 209 -4.53 -13.38 -19.09
C ARG A 209 -4.20 -12.33 -18.03
N ASP A 210 -3.01 -12.41 -17.42
CA ASP A 210 -2.53 -11.56 -16.33
C ASP A 210 -1.49 -10.53 -16.78
N ALA A 211 -1.43 -10.22 -18.10
CA ALA A 211 -0.38 -9.38 -18.67
C ALA A 211 -0.17 -8.06 -17.93
N TYR A 212 -1.24 -7.31 -17.69
CA TYR A 212 -1.18 -5.99 -17.05
C TYR A 212 -0.99 -6.08 -15.53
N ASN A 213 -1.55 -7.10 -14.87
CA ASN A 213 -1.26 -7.38 -13.45
C ASN A 213 0.23 -7.70 -13.24
N LYS A 214 0.82 -8.49 -14.15
CA LYS A 214 2.24 -8.81 -14.15
C LYS A 214 3.10 -7.56 -14.39
N PHE A 215 2.69 -6.70 -15.32
CA PHE A 215 3.37 -5.43 -15.56
C PHE A 215 3.29 -4.51 -14.34
N ASN A 216 2.10 -4.30 -13.79
CA ASN A 216 1.87 -3.43 -12.63
C ASN A 216 2.62 -3.90 -11.37
N ALA A 217 2.90 -5.19 -11.25
CA ALA A 217 3.74 -5.73 -10.18
C ALA A 217 5.25 -5.58 -10.43
N SER A 218 5.68 -5.07 -11.59
CA SER A 218 7.09 -4.95 -11.98
C SER A 218 7.64 -3.54 -11.70
N ALA A 219 8.97 -3.43 -11.58
CA ALA A 219 9.64 -2.13 -11.46
C ALA A 219 9.42 -1.21 -12.68
N LEU A 220 8.98 -1.74 -13.83
CA LEU A 220 8.69 -0.94 -15.01
C LEU A 220 7.41 -0.12 -14.85
N ALA A 221 6.46 -0.56 -14.04
CA ALA A 221 5.25 0.20 -13.75
C ALA A 221 5.57 1.52 -13.02
N ASN A 222 6.55 1.53 -12.12
CA ASN A 222 6.99 2.76 -11.46
C ASN A 222 7.50 3.80 -12.46
N ALA A 223 8.11 3.39 -13.56
CA ALA A 223 8.53 4.31 -14.62
C ALA A 223 7.33 4.93 -15.37
N GLU A 224 6.29 4.14 -15.65
CA GLU A 224 5.04 4.66 -16.24
C GLU A 224 4.34 5.65 -15.31
N VAL A 225 4.31 5.37 -14.00
CA VAL A 225 3.79 6.28 -12.97
C VAL A 225 4.57 7.60 -12.96
N THR A 226 5.91 7.52 -13.01
CA THR A 226 6.76 8.72 -13.08
C THR A 226 6.51 9.54 -14.33
N ASP A 227 6.39 8.90 -15.48
CA ASP A 227 6.10 9.57 -16.75
C ASP A 227 4.77 10.34 -16.70
N MET A 228 3.73 9.73 -16.14
CA MET A 228 2.43 10.37 -15.95
C MET A 228 2.51 11.52 -14.92
N ALA A 229 3.20 11.32 -13.81
CA ALA A 229 3.40 12.34 -12.78
C ALA A 229 4.11 13.59 -13.36
N ILE A 230 5.16 13.38 -14.16
CA ILE A 230 5.89 14.48 -14.83
C ILE A 230 5.00 15.17 -15.88
N ALA A 231 4.18 14.43 -16.61
CA ALA A 231 3.25 15.01 -17.58
C ALA A 231 2.22 15.90 -16.89
N LEU A 232 1.67 15.48 -15.75
CA LEU A 232 0.76 16.30 -14.96
C LEU A 232 1.44 17.54 -14.36
N LEU A 233 2.68 17.42 -13.87
CA LEU A 233 3.47 18.58 -13.40
C LEU A 233 3.68 19.62 -14.50
N SER A 234 3.89 19.18 -15.74
CA SER A 234 4.12 20.10 -16.87
C SER A 234 2.87 20.91 -17.26
N GLU A 235 1.67 20.45 -16.87
CA GLU A 235 0.40 21.15 -17.12
C GLU A 235 -0.01 22.09 -15.98
N LEU A 236 0.69 22.05 -14.81
CA LEU A 236 0.44 23.00 -13.75
C LEU A 236 0.70 24.42 -14.24
N PRO A 237 -0.16 25.39 -13.90
CA PRO A 237 0.03 26.77 -14.30
C PRO A 237 1.37 27.32 -13.80
N LYS A 238 2.11 27.96 -14.68
CA LYS A 238 3.37 28.61 -14.37
C LYS A 238 3.10 30.04 -13.88
N GLY A 239 3.62 30.35 -12.69
CA GLY A 239 3.76 31.74 -12.22
C GLY A 239 2.68 32.27 -11.30
N GLY A 240 3.10 32.79 -10.27
CA GLY A 240 3.00 33.91 -9.34
C GLY A 240 1.68 34.58 -9.03
N GLU A 241 0.55 34.21 -9.55
CA GLU A 241 -0.72 34.72 -9.08
C GLU A 241 -1.18 33.93 -7.86
N THR A 242 -1.77 34.61 -6.89
CA THR A 242 -2.25 34.15 -5.58
C THR A 242 -3.23 32.97 -5.67
N ARG A 243 -2.74 31.86 -6.14
CA ARG A 243 -3.45 30.59 -6.21
C ARG A 243 -3.00 29.72 -5.03
N GLY A 244 -3.93 28.93 -4.50
CA GLY A 244 -3.62 28.00 -3.41
C GLY A 244 -2.53 26.99 -3.75
N ILE A 245 -2.22 26.13 -2.80
CA ILE A 245 -1.20 25.07 -2.94
C ILE A 245 -1.71 24.01 -3.93
N ASP A 246 -0.98 23.73 -4.98
CA ASP A 246 -1.22 22.56 -5.83
C ASP A 246 -0.54 21.32 -5.24
N MET A 247 -1.11 20.12 -5.46
CA MET A 247 -0.57 18.86 -4.92
C MET A 247 -0.52 17.77 -5.99
N LEU A 248 0.63 17.13 -6.09
CA LEU A 248 0.81 15.90 -6.86
C LEU A 248 1.16 14.76 -5.92
N ASN A 249 0.34 13.72 -5.90
CA ASN A 249 0.59 12.50 -5.13
C ASN A 249 1.02 11.37 -6.06
N VAL A 250 2.07 10.65 -5.68
CA VAL A 250 2.66 9.58 -6.47
C VAL A 250 2.79 8.31 -5.63
N GLY A 251 2.15 7.23 -6.07
CA GLY A 251 2.21 5.92 -5.44
C GLY A 251 3.11 4.97 -6.23
N TYR A 252 4.19 4.51 -5.62
CA TYR A 252 5.09 3.50 -6.16
C TYR A 252 4.96 2.18 -5.40
N THR A 253 5.46 1.08 -5.99
CA THR A 253 5.54 -0.22 -5.31
C THR A 253 6.97 -0.77 -5.34
N LEU A 254 7.36 -1.37 -4.21
CA LEU A 254 8.57 -2.20 -4.04
C LEU A 254 8.21 -3.59 -3.52
N ALA A 255 6.97 -4.01 -3.70
CA ALA A 255 6.55 -5.36 -3.36
C ALA A 255 7.41 -6.40 -4.09
N PRO A 256 7.72 -7.55 -3.48
CA PRO A 256 8.39 -8.65 -4.15
C PRO A 256 7.65 -9.06 -5.42
N PHE A 257 8.39 -9.28 -6.50
CA PHE A 257 7.78 -9.61 -7.79
C PHE A 257 7.19 -11.03 -7.77
N LYS A 258 5.89 -11.12 -7.58
CA LYS A 258 5.14 -12.38 -7.40
C LYS A 258 5.18 -13.35 -8.59
N TYR A 259 5.60 -12.89 -9.76
CA TYR A 259 5.77 -13.70 -10.96
C TYR A 259 7.22 -14.16 -11.17
N ALA A 260 8.15 -13.77 -10.29
CA ALA A 260 9.45 -14.42 -10.19
C ALA A 260 9.26 -15.79 -9.53
N GLY A 261 10.18 -16.69 -9.74
CA GLY A 261 10.25 -17.92 -8.94
C GLY A 261 10.48 -17.62 -7.45
N PRO A 262 10.74 -18.63 -6.66
CA PRO A 262 10.88 -18.52 -5.20
C PRO A 262 12.01 -17.59 -4.73
N ASN A 263 12.90 -17.14 -5.59
CA ASN A 263 13.98 -16.21 -5.26
C ASN A 263 13.87 -14.95 -6.14
N SER A 264 13.25 -13.90 -5.61
CA SER A 264 13.06 -12.60 -6.26
C SER A 264 13.99 -11.49 -5.73
N ARG A 265 15.07 -11.82 -5.03
CA ARG A 265 16.00 -10.84 -4.45
C ARG A 265 16.64 -9.93 -5.48
N ALA A 266 17.01 -10.48 -6.64
CA ALA A 266 17.62 -9.69 -7.71
C ALA A 266 16.61 -8.68 -8.29
N GLU A 267 15.36 -9.10 -8.47
CA GLU A 267 14.26 -8.24 -8.89
C GLU A 267 13.98 -7.15 -7.87
N LEU A 268 13.96 -7.50 -6.58
CA LEU A 268 13.72 -6.53 -5.51
C LEU A 268 14.85 -5.49 -5.45
N ALA A 269 16.12 -5.90 -5.46
CA ALA A 269 17.25 -4.99 -5.48
C ALA A 269 17.24 -4.10 -6.73
N ASP A 270 16.92 -4.66 -7.92
CA ASP A 270 16.79 -3.87 -9.15
C ASP A 270 15.63 -2.88 -9.07
N SER A 271 14.53 -3.22 -8.39
CA SER A 271 13.40 -2.34 -8.17
C SER A 271 13.79 -1.10 -7.34
N TYR A 272 14.61 -1.28 -6.29
CA TYR A 272 15.16 -0.15 -5.51
C TYR A 272 16.06 0.76 -6.35
N LEU A 273 16.98 0.17 -7.14
CA LEU A 273 17.89 0.94 -8.00
C LEU A 273 17.15 1.70 -9.11
N ARG A 274 16.08 1.10 -9.64
CA ARG A 274 15.21 1.76 -10.63
C ARG A 274 14.36 2.84 -9.99
N LEU A 275 13.81 2.61 -8.80
CA LEU A 275 13.04 3.63 -8.08
C LEU A 275 13.90 4.84 -7.76
N ASP A 276 15.17 4.65 -7.33
CA ASP A 276 16.12 5.75 -7.17
C ASP A 276 16.23 6.62 -8.43
N SER A 277 16.30 6.00 -9.60
CA SER A 277 16.34 6.71 -10.87
C SER A 277 15.00 7.41 -11.18
N GLN A 278 13.86 6.84 -10.79
CA GLN A 278 12.55 7.50 -10.97
C GLN A 278 12.40 8.70 -10.03
N LEU A 279 12.86 8.58 -8.79
CA LEU A 279 12.89 9.69 -7.83
C LEU A 279 13.76 10.84 -8.33
N SER A 280 14.94 10.52 -8.87
CA SER A 280 15.82 11.54 -9.52
C SER A 280 15.07 12.29 -10.63
N ARG A 281 14.40 11.58 -11.54
CA ARG A 281 13.62 12.17 -12.64
C ARG A 281 12.48 13.05 -12.12
N LEU A 282 11.76 12.59 -11.09
CA LEU A 282 10.65 13.34 -10.52
C LEU A 282 11.14 14.61 -9.82
N ILE A 283 12.20 14.53 -9.00
CA ILE A 283 12.80 15.67 -8.33
C ILE A 283 13.31 16.70 -9.35
N GLU A 284 14.00 16.25 -10.41
CA GLU A 284 14.46 17.14 -11.50
C GLU A 284 13.28 17.81 -12.25
N ALA A 285 12.15 17.10 -12.40
CA ALA A 285 10.96 17.67 -13.00
C ALA A 285 10.32 18.72 -12.10
N VAL A 286 10.27 18.49 -10.77
CA VAL A 286 9.81 19.48 -9.79
C VAL A 286 10.70 20.73 -9.84
N ASP A 287 12.02 20.56 -9.85
CA ASP A 287 12.95 21.68 -9.96
C ASP A 287 12.75 22.50 -11.24
N ARG A 288 12.48 21.83 -12.36
CA ARG A 288 12.27 22.46 -13.67
C ARG A 288 10.93 23.18 -13.80
N TYR A 289 9.84 22.57 -13.34
CA TYR A 289 8.49 23.08 -13.58
C TYR A 289 7.94 23.96 -12.46
N VAL A 290 8.36 23.70 -11.22
CA VAL A 290 7.88 24.39 -10.02
C VAL A 290 8.97 25.28 -9.42
N GLY A 291 10.22 24.84 -9.45
CA GLY A 291 11.36 25.43 -8.74
C GLY A 291 11.47 24.84 -7.32
N ARG A 292 12.72 24.54 -6.91
CA ARG A 292 13.01 23.92 -5.60
C ARG A 292 12.46 24.74 -4.44
N ASP A 293 12.59 26.05 -4.51
CA ASP A 293 12.19 27.00 -3.46
C ASP A 293 10.67 27.11 -3.29
N ASN A 294 9.90 26.64 -4.25
CA ASN A 294 8.43 26.63 -4.23
C ASN A 294 7.85 25.24 -3.98
N ALA A 295 8.69 24.25 -3.68
CA ALA A 295 8.27 22.87 -3.57
C ALA A 295 8.53 22.32 -2.16
N LEU A 296 7.52 21.60 -1.64
CA LEU A 296 7.66 20.69 -0.51
C LEU A 296 7.46 19.26 -1.02
N ILE A 297 8.50 18.44 -0.90
CA ILE A 297 8.48 17.04 -1.29
C ILE A 297 8.53 16.19 -0.01
N TRP A 298 7.63 15.24 0.15
CA TRP A 298 7.72 14.24 1.19
C TRP A 298 7.58 12.84 0.61
N LEU A 299 8.27 11.89 1.20
CA LEU A 299 8.23 10.49 0.81
C LEU A 299 8.17 9.62 2.05
N THR A 300 7.32 8.57 2.05
CA THR A 300 7.32 7.53 3.08
C THR A 300 6.85 6.19 2.52
N SER A 301 6.80 5.18 3.37
CA SER A 301 6.38 3.81 3.07
C SER A 301 5.03 3.46 3.67
N THR A 302 4.55 2.24 3.42
CA THR A 302 3.28 1.69 3.95
C THR A 302 3.43 0.89 5.26
N GLY A 303 4.63 0.82 5.84
CA GLY A 303 4.84 0.27 7.19
C GLY A 303 4.81 -1.25 7.32
N TYR A 304 4.74 -1.99 6.23
CA TYR A 304 4.83 -3.45 6.18
C TYR A 304 5.61 -3.90 4.96
N TYR A 305 5.98 -5.17 4.92
CA TYR A 305 6.51 -5.81 3.72
C TYR A 305 6.14 -7.29 3.68
N ASP A 306 6.12 -7.85 2.47
CA ASP A 306 5.94 -9.26 2.24
C ASP A 306 7.30 -9.88 1.84
N GLU A 307 7.71 -10.96 2.50
CA GLU A 307 8.92 -11.71 2.13
C GLU A 307 8.60 -12.88 1.19
N ALA A 308 9.58 -13.23 0.35
CA ALA A 308 9.50 -14.45 -0.44
C ALA A 308 9.93 -15.65 0.41
N VAL A 309 9.07 -16.65 0.47
CA VAL A 309 9.19 -17.87 1.34
C VAL A 309 10.47 -18.71 1.12
N ALA A 310 11.17 -18.52 0.00
CA ALA A 310 12.16 -19.50 -0.48
C ALA A 310 13.48 -19.60 0.29
N GLU A 311 13.78 -18.66 1.19
CA GLU A 311 15.11 -18.61 1.84
C GLU A 311 15.15 -19.18 3.25
N GLU A 312 14.02 -19.27 3.91
CA GLU A 312 13.92 -19.80 5.26
C GLU A 312 14.37 -21.25 5.36
N SER A 313 14.08 -22.06 4.33
CA SER A 313 14.56 -23.45 4.26
C SER A 313 16.08 -23.55 4.23
N ARG A 314 16.79 -22.54 3.71
CA ARG A 314 18.25 -22.49 3.67
C ARG A 314 18.86 -22.31 5.06
N PHE A 315 18.18 -21.55 5.93
CA PHE A 315 18.66 -21.27 7.29
C PHE A 315 18.08 -22.22 8.34
N ARG A 316 17.27 -23.23 7.93
CA ARG A 316 16.58 -24.17 8.83
C ARG A 316 15.70 -23.46 9.87
N LEU A 317 15.17 -22.29 9.53
CA LEU A 317 14.18 -21.63 10.38
C LEU A 317 12.88 -22.46 10.36
N PRO A 318 12.18 -22.56 11.49
CA PRO A 318 10.88 -23.20 11.52
C PRO A 318 9.93 -22.37 10.64
N GLY A 319 9.42 -22.97 9.60
CA GLY A 319 8.52 -22.35 8.65
C GLY A 319 7.58 -23.38 8.05
N GLY A 320 6.53 -22.89 7.41
CA GLY A 320 5.53 -23.72 6.76
C GLY A 320 4.52 -22.89 6.01
N GLU A 321 3.43 -23.53 5.56
CA GLU A 321 2.33 -22.89 4.87
C GLU A 321 1.03 -23.03 5.70
N PHE A 322 0.41 -21.91 6.05
CA PHE A 322 -0.96 -21.85 6.55
C PHE A 322 -1.93 -21.64 5.39
N SER A 323 -2.75 -22.65 5.10
CA SER A 323 -3.78 -22.55 4.06
C SER A 323 -5.11 -22.10 4.67
N ALA A 324 -5.56 -20.89 4.30
CA ALA A 324 -6.85 -20.33 4.73
C ALA A 324 -8.02 -21.26 4.36
N LYS A 325 -8.00 -21.84 3.16
CA LYS A 325 -9.01 -22.79 2.69
C LYS A 325 -9.08 -24.07 3.54
N ARG A 326 -7.92 -24.65 3.86
CA ARG A 326 -7.84 -25.83 4.72
C ARG A 326 -8.30 -25.52 6.15
N ALA A 327 -7.85 -24.39 6.69
CA ALA A 327 -8.24 -23.92 8.02
C ALA A 327 -9.76 -23.72 8.12
N LYS A 328 -10.38 -23.07 7.14
CA LYS A 328 -11.84 -22.90 7.05
C LYS A 328 -12.58 -24.24 7.09
N SER A 329 -12.14 -25.22 6.31
CA SER A 329 -12.77 -26.53 6.27
C SER A 329 -12.69 -27.27 7.61
N LEU A 330 -11.51 -27.29 8.22
CA LEU A 330 -11.29 -27.95 9.51
C LEU A 330 -12.06 -27.26 10.64
N LEU A 331 -12.05 -25.93 10.66
CA LEU A 331 -12.78 -25.15 11.68
C LEU A 331 -14.29 -25.34 11.56
N ASN A 332 -14.85 -25.37 10.35
CA ASN A 332 -16.27 -25.69 10.14
C ASN A 332 -16.60 -27.10 10.61
N SER A 333 -15.75 -28.09 10.33
CA SER A 333 -15.94 -29.46 10.80
C SER A 333 -15.97 -29.55 12.34
N TYR A 334 -15.03 -28.86 12.99
CA TYR A 334 -14.97 -28.80 14.46
C TYR A 334 -16.21 -28.14 15.07
N LEU A 335 -16.57 -26.95 14.58
CA LEU A 335 -17.73 -26.21 15.09
C LEU A 335 -19.04 -26.98 14.82
N SER A 336 -19.19 -27.63 13.65
CA SER A 336 -20.34 -28.47 13.33
C SER A 336 -20.46 -29.68 14.26
N ALA A 337 -19.36 -30.32 14.63
CA ALA A 337 -19.36 -31.42 15.57
C ALA A 337 -19.78 -30.98 16.99
N ARG A 338 -19.49 -29.76 17.38
CA ARG A 338 -19.77 -29.22 18.71
C ARG A 338 -21.18 -28.60 18.83
N HIS A 339 -21.64 -27.91 17.79
CA HIS A 339 -22.85 -27.06 17.80
C HIS A 339 -23.92 -27.51 16.83
N GLY A 340 -23.76 -28.68 16.20
CA GLY A 340 -24.69 -29.24 15.21
C GLY A 340 -24.32 -28.82 13.76
N ASN A 341 -24.86 -29.60 12.83
CA ASN A 341 -24.48 -29.49 11.41
C ASN A 341 -24.87 -28.15 10.78
N ALA A 342 -23.90 -27.23 10.64
CA ALA A 342 -24.03 -25.95 9.95
C ALA A 342 -22.66 -25.47 9.43
N THR A 343 -22.70 -24.48 8.52
CA THR A 343 -21.54 -23.75 8.13
C THR A 343 -21.42 -22.50 9.02
N PHE A 344 -20.48 -22.52 9.96
CA PHE A 344 -20.27 -21.42 10.92
C PHE A 344 -19.24 -20.38 10.45
N VAL A 345 -18.31 -20.80 9.59
CA VAL A 345 -17.25 -19.93 9.06
C VAL A 345 -17.48 -19.65 7.59
N LYS A 346 -17.80 -18.41 7.27
CA LYS A 346 -17.99 -17.95 5.88
C LYS A 346 -16.67 -17.86 5.14
N ARG A 347 -15.66 -17.26 5.78
CA ARG A 347 -14.39 -16.93 5.13
C ARG A 347 -13.24 -16.87 6.12
N ILE A 348 -12.06 -17.23 5.65
CA ILE A 348 -10.77 -16.88 6.27
C ILE A 348 -9.95 -16.21 5.18
N THR A 349 -9.62 -14.95 5.36
CA THR A 349 -8.86 -14.16 4.39
C THR A 349 -8.03 -13.09 5.11
N ASP A 350 -6.84 -12.84 4.63
CA ASP A 350 -5.88 -11.84 5.16
C ASP A 350 -5.72 -11.87 6.69
N GLY A 351 -5.67 -13.10 7.24
CA GLY A 351 -5.55 -13.31 8.68
C GLY A 351 -6.81 -13.03 9.49
N ARG A 352 -7.96 -12.89 8.86
CA ARG A 352 -9.25 -12.61 9.51
C ARG A 352 -10.23 -13.76 9.29
N ILE A 353 -11.00 -14.08 10.32
CA ILE A 353 -12.09 -15.08 10.25
C ILE A 353 -13.42 -14.35 10.30
N TYR A 354 -14.26 -14.64 9.34
CA TYR A 354 -15.63 -14.14 9.24
C TYR A 354 -16.61 -15.28 9.53
N LEU A 355 -17.39 -15.16 10.59
CA LEU A 355 -18.41 -16.12 10.99
C LEU A 355 -19.72 -15.88 10.23
N ASP A 356 -20.55 -16.90 10.12
CA ASP A 356 -21.90 -16.78 9.60
C ASP A 356 -22.89 -16.44 10.72
N HIS A 357 -23.04 -15.15 11.00
CA HIS A 357 -23.93 -14.67 12.05
C HIS A 357 -25.37 -15.16 11.85
N LYS A 358 -25.87 -15.20 10.61
CA LYS A 358 -27.24 -15.69 10.31
C LYS A 358 -27.41 -17.17 10.66
N ALA A 359 -26.41 -17.99 10.34
CA ALA A 359 -26.42 -19.39 10.66
C ALA A 359 -26.32 -19.67 12.16
N ILE A 360 -25.55 -18.83 12.88
CA ILE A 360 -25.35 -18.91 14.35
C ILE A 360 -26.62 -18.48 15.07
N GLU A 361 -27.13 -17.30 14.81
CA GLU A 361 -28.34 -16.74 15.45
C GLU A 361 -29.59 -17.51 15.12
N GLY A 362 -29.73 -18.00 13.89
CA GLY A 362 -30.84 -18.86 13.47
C GLY A 362 -30.94 -20.20 14.24
N ARG A 363 -29.90 -20.57 14.98
CA ARG A 363 -29.83 -21.72 15.89
C ARG A 363 -29.99 -21.36 17.37
N GLY A 364 -30.16 -20.06 17.67
CA GLY A 364 -30.23 -19.56 19.05
C GLY A 364 -28.86 -19.55 19.74
N LEU A 365 -27.75 -19.59 18.97
CA LEU A 365 -26.38 -19.53 19.50
C LEU A 365 -25.89 -18.10 19.52
N GLN A 366 -24.91 -17.81 20.40
CA GLN A 366 -24.29 -16.51 20.48
C GLN A 366 -23.00 -16.50 19.65
N VAL A 367 -22.81 -15.46 18.83
CA VAL A 367 -21.61 -15.30 17.99
C VAL A 367 -20.33 -15.30 18.85
N ALA A 368 -20.36 -14.68 20.03
CA ALA A 368 -19.23 -14.64 20.95
C ALA A 368 -18.78 -16.02 21.46
N ASP A 369 -19.73 -16.94 21.67
CA ASP A 369 -19.40 -18.31 22.08
C ASP A 369 -18.76 -19.10 20.94
N ILE A 370 -19.31 -18.98 19.73
CA ILE A 370 -18.72 -19.60 18.53
C ILE A 370 -17.33 -19.02 18.24
N ALA A 371 -17.14 -17.71 18.38
CA ALA A 371 -15.84 -17.06 18.23
C ALA A 371 -14.80 -17.57 19.22
N ARG A 372 -15.19 -17.74 20.49
CA ARG A 372 -14.34 -18.34 21.52
C ARG A 372 -13.93 -19.77 21.19
N ASP A 373 -14.88 -20.60 20.78
CA ASP A 373 -14.61 -21.98 20.40
C ASP A 373 -13.76 -22.07 19.13
N ALA A 374 -14.00 -21.17 18.17
CA ALA A 374 -13.17 -21.03 16.99
C ALA A 374 -11.71 -20.66 17.35
N ARG A 375 -11.53 -19.73 18.29
CA ARG A 375 -10.21 -19.37 18.80
C ARG A 375 -9.49 -20.56 19.44
N GLU A 376 -10.18 -21.29 20.34
CA GLU A 376 -9.61 -22.47 21.00
C GLU A 376 -9.10 -23.54 20.01
N PHE A 377 -9.75 -23.67 18.88
CA PHE A 377 -9.35 -24.63 17.85
C PHE A 377 -8.22 -24.08 16.97
N ILE A 378 -8.38 -22.85 16.46
CA ILE A 378 -7.48 -22.30 15.42
C ILE A 378 -6.06 -22.08 15.95
N VAL A 379 -5.90 -21.72 17.22
CA VAL A 379 -4.57 -21.54 17.86
C VAL A 379 -3.77 -22.84 17.96
N LYS A 380 -4.41 -24.00 17.80
CA LYS A 380 -3.75 -25.31 17.78
C LYS A 380 -3.26 -25.69 16.38
N MET A 381 -3.61 -24.90 15.36
CA MET A 381 -3.15 -25.15 14.01
C MET A 381 -1.73 -24.65 13.82
N SER A 382 -0.93 -25.46 13.13
CA SER A 382 0.45 -25.07 12.80
C SER A 382 0.48 -23.77 12.02
N GLY A 383 1.35 -22.86 12.42
CA GLY A 383 1.51 -21.53 11.80
C GLY A 383 0.68 -20.42 12.45
N VAL A 384 -0.26 -20.75 13.33
CA VAL A 384 -0.98 -19.76 14.14
C VAL A 384 -0.27 -19.64 15.49
N ASP A 385 0.16 -18.44 15.82
CA ASP A 385 0.78 -18.12 17.09
C ASP A 385 -0.28 -17.74 18.13
N ASP A 386 -1.24 -16.88 17.74
CA ASP A 386 -2.40 -16.54 18.57
C ASP A 386 -3.60 -16.13 17.69
N ALA A 387 -4.76 -15.98 18.30
CA ALA A 387 -5.97 -15.47 17.69
C ALA A 387 -6.73 -14.58 18.68
N TYR A 388 -7.26 -13.48 18.20
CA TYR A 388 -7.97 -12.50 19.01
C TYR A 388 -9.41 -12.37 18.53
N THR A 389 -10.36 -12.61 19.44
CA THR A 389 -11.78 -12.33 19.17
C THR A 389 -12.04 -10.83 19.27
N LEU A 390 -13.17 -10.37 18.74
CA LEU A 390 -13.61 -8.99 18.91
C LEU A 390 -13.63 -8.58 20.40
N ASN A 391 -14.07 -9.47 21.30
CA ASN A 391 -14.08 -9.21 22.72
C ASN A 391 -12.65 -9.01 23.28
N ASP A 392 -11.69 -9.85 22.88
CA ASP A 392 -10.29 -9.68 23.29
C ASP A 392 -9.72 -8.34 22.85
N ILE A 393 -10.00 -7.93 21.59
CA ILE A 393 -9.54 -6.67 21.03
C ILE A 393 -10.12 -5.47 21.80
N LEU A 394 -11.39 -5.53 22.20
CA LEU A 394 -12.07 -4.41 22.83
C LEU A 394 -11.80 -4.33 24.36
N SER A 395 -11.63 -5.48 25.04
CA SER A 395 -11.54 -5.54 26.51
C SER A 395 -10.12 -5.61 27.05
N SER A 396 -9.15 -6.11 26.29
CA SER A 396 -7.75 -6.21 26.73
C SER A 396 -7.00 -4.88 26.55
N SER A 397 -6.00 -4.64 27.39
CA SER A 397 -5.15 -3.43 27.40
C SER A 397 -3.65 -3.75 27.22
N THR A 398 -3.32 -4.82 26.49
CA THR A 398 -1.93 -5.09 26.12
C THR A 398 -1.53 -4.23 24.90
N ASP A 399 -0.24 -3.96 24.73
CA ASP A 399 0.26 -3.20 23.59
C ASP A 399 -0.18 -3.82 22.26
N GLU A 400 -0.22 -5.14 22.19
CA GLU A 400 -0.64 -5.86 20.99
C GLU A 400 -2.13 -5.66 20.69
N THR A 401 -3.01 -5.86 21.67
CA THR A 401 -4.44 -5.63 21.47
C THR A 401 -4.75 -4.18 21.19
N GLU A 402 -3.95 -3.23 21.69
CA GLU A 402 -4.05 -1.83 21.32
C GLU A 402 -3.67 -1.58 19.85
N ARG A 403 -2.59 -2.19 19.37
CA ARG A 403 -2.22 -2.16 17.94
C ARG A 403 -3.31 -2.76 17.05
N LEU A 404 -3.88 -3.90 17.45
CA LEU A 404 -5.01 -4.52 16.73
C LEU A 404 -6.24 -3.61 16.74
N ARG A 405 -6.60 -3.03 17.88
CA ARG A 405 -7.75 -2.11 18.01
C ARG A 405 -7.64 -0.90 17.11
N ARG A 406 -6.44 -0.36 16.93
CA ARG A 406 -6.19 0.76 16.01
C ARG A 406 -6.37 0.38 14.54
N GLY A 407 -6.21 -0.90 14.18
CA GLY A 407 -6.41 -1.42 12.81
C GLY A 407 -7.77 -2.06 12.57
N PHE A 408 -8.64 -2.13 13.58
CA PHE A 408 -9.86 -2.93 13.52
C PHE A 408 -11.13 -2.09 13.39
N ASP A 409 -11.96 -2.40 12.39
CA ASP A 409 -13.33 -1.88 12.29
C ASP A 409 -14.30 -3.01 12.66
N PRO A 410 -15.11 -2.86 13.73
CA PRO A 410 -16.05 -3.91 14.18
C PRO A 410 -17.08 -4.32 13.12
N CYS A 411 -17.38 -3.45 12.16
CA CYS A 411 -18.39 -3.73 11.13
C CYS A 411 -17.84 -4.58 9.97
N THR A 412 -16.55 -4.47 9.67
CA THR A 412 -15.94 -5.06 8.47
C THR A 412 -14.69 -5.88 8.75
N GLY A 413 -14.18 -5.83 9.97
CA GLY A 413 -12.89 -6.41 10.36
C GLY A 413 -12.88 -7.92 10.63
N GLY A 414 -14.06 -8.59 10.54
CA GLY A 414 -14.21 -10.00 10.90
C GLY A 414 -14.45 -10.22 12.40
N ASP A 415 -14.62 -11.47 12.80
CA ASP A 415 -14.92 -11.88 14.17
C ASP A 415 -13.67 -12.27 14.97
N LEU A 416 -12.62 -12.72 14.25
CA LEU A 416 -11.32 -13.02 14.82
C LEU A 416 -10.21 -12.50 13.91
N ILE A 417 -9.10 -12.08 14.53
CA ILE A 417 -7.83 -11.77 13.86
C ILE A 417 -6.81 -12.83 14.28
N LEU A 418 -6.11 -13.40 13.29
CA LEU A 418 -5.04 -14.37 13.49
C LEU A 418 -3.68 -13.66 13.53
N ARG A 419 -2.87 -14.03 14.50
CA ARG A 419 -1.43 -13.75 14.49
C ARG A 419 -0.71 -15.02 14.02
N PHE A 420 0.15 -14.87 13.02
CA PHE A 420 0.92 -15.97 12.48
C PHE A 420 2.30 -16.05 13.14
N THR A 421 2.79 -17.26 13.24
CA THR A 421 4.18 -17.49 13.67
C THR A 421 5.12 -16.88 12.63
N PRO A 422 6.14 -16.09 13.02
CA PRO A 422 7.12 -15.54 12.09
C PRO A 422 7.70 -16.63 11.16
N GLY A 423 7.86 -16.30 9.89
CA GLY A 423 8.38 -17.24 8.89
C GLY A 423 7.32 -18.19 8.29
N TRP A 424 6.06 -18.12 8.70
CA TRP A 424 4.99 -18.92 8.09
C TRP A 424 4.33 -18.17 6.93
N ALA A 425 4.26 -18.85 5.80
CA ALA A 425 3.56 -18.32 4.63
C ALA A 425 2.06 -18.47 4.75
N ILE A 426 1.33 -17.44 4.35
CA ILE A 426 -0.13 -17.46 4.28
C ILE A 426 -0.53 -17.72 2.82
N SER A 427 -1.31 -18.78 2.59
CA SER A 427 -1.93 -19.06 1.30
C SER A 427 -3.42 -18.71 1.35
N ASP A 428 -3.79 -17.68 0.60
CA ASP A 428 -5.16 -17.17 0.52
C ASP A 428 -5.56 -17.04 -0.95
N ASP A 429 -6.35 -18.02 -1.42
CA ASP A 429 -6.81 -18.08 -2.81
C ASP A 429 -8.12 -17.28 -3.03
N GLU A 430 -8.76 -16.77 -1.96
CA GLU A 430 -10.02 -16.02 -2.06
C GLU A 430 -9.79 -14.52 -2.32
N THR A 431 -8.73 -13.97 -1.74
CA THR A 431 -8.42 -12.53 -1.84
C THR A 431 -7.56 -12.21 -3.06
N TYR A 432 -6.70 -13.12 -3.46
CA TYR A 432 -5.70 -12.86 -4.48
C TYR A 432 -5.89 -13.80 -5.69
N PRO A 433 -6.01 -13.23 -6.90
CA PRO A 433 -6.23 -14.01 -8.13
C PRO A 433 -5.03 -14.89 -8.50
N VAL A 434 -3.87 -14.59 -7.97
CA VAL A 434 -2.66 -15.42 -8.11
C VAL A 434 -2.37 -16.04 -6.76
N LYS A 435 -2.26 -17.38 -6.71
CA LYS A 435 -1.89 -18.11 -5.50
C LYS A 435 -0.59 -17.51 -4.94
N GLN A 436 -0.68 -16.86 -3.78
CA GLN A 436 0.44 -16.22 -3.12
C GLN A 436 0.73 -16.91 -1.81
N GLN A 437 1.97 -17.27 -1.62
CA GLN A 437 2.52 -17.59 -0.32
C GLN A 437 3.27 -16.33 0.14
N ARG A 438 2.82 -15.72 1.23
CA ARG A 438 3.39 -14.50 1.77
C ARG A 438 3.72 -14.69 3.23
N VAL A 439 4.90 -14.24 3.59
CA VAL A 439 5.25 -13.97 4.99
C VAL A 439 5.15 -12.46 5.15
N ARG A 440 4.14 -11.99 5.90
CA ARG A 440 3.95 -10.56 6.14
C ARG A 440 4.56 -10.16 7.46
N GLU A 441 5.42 -9.19 7.39
CA GLU A 441 6.05 -8.58 8.55
C GLU A 441 5.63 -7.11 8.69
N SER A 442 5.35 -6.69 9.92
CA SER A 442 4.88 -5.33 10.24
C SER A 442 5.75 -4.61 11.29
N GLY A 443 6.90 -5.13 11.63
CA GLY A 443 7.80 -4.54 12.64
C GLY A 443 9.08 -3.97 12.07
N VAL A 444 9.09 -3.62 10.77
CA VAL A 444 10.29 -3.16 10.07
C VAL A 444 10.39 -1.65 10.10
N ALA A 445 11.59 -1.14 10.33
CA ALA A 445 11.87 0.27 10.22
C ALA A 445 11.53 0.77 8.80
N THR A 446 10.63 1.74 8.73
CA THR A 446 10.18 2.36 7.49
C THR A 446 10.60 3.82 7.44
N PRO A 447 11.14 4.30 6.31
CA PRO A 447 11.68 5.64 6.23
C PRO A 447 10.60 6.70 5.97
N ALA A 448 10.85 7.94 6.41
CA ALA A 448 10.20 9.10 5.83
C ALA A 448 11.24 10.19 5.53
N PHE A 449 10.95 10.96 4.49
CA PHE A 449 11.78 12.08 4.06
C PHE A 449 10.90 13.30 3.85
N ILE A 450 11.40 14.47 4.24
CA ILE A 450 10.78 15.77 3.95
C ILE A 450 11.87 16.69 3.42
N LEU A 451 11.66 17.21 2.22
CA LEU A 451 12.60 18.08 1.50
C LEU A 451 11.87 19.31 0.98
N GLY A 452 12.38 20.49 1.19
CA GLY A 452 11.78 21.73 0.68
C GLY A 452 12.34 22.97 1.36
N THR A 453 11.85 24.13 0.96
CA THR A 453 12.27 25.42 1.51
C THR A 453 11.98 25.50 3.01
N GLY A 454 12.98 25.95 3.77
CA GLY A 454 12.88 26.04 5.24
C GLY A 454 13.02 24.71 5.98
N VAL A 455 13.30 23.63 5.28
CA VAL A 455 13.59 22.31 5.88
C VAL A 455 15.10 22.17 6.05
N GLU A 456 15.56 22.13 7.31
CA GLU A 456 16.97 21.88 7.60
C GLU A 456 17.29 20.38 7.51
N ALA A 457 18.36 20.05 6.80
CA ALA A 457 18.81 18.67 6.67
C ALA A 457 19.20 18.08 8.02
N ARG A 458 18.53 16.97 8.39
CA ARG A 458 18.84 16.23 9.63
C ARG A 458 18.39 14.79 9.55
N ARG A 459 19.04 13.92 10.31
CA ARG A 459 18.65 12.53 10.48
C ARG A 459 18.02 12.33 11.84
N VAL A 460 16.80 11.78 11.87
CA VAL A 460 16.05 11.45 13.10
C VAL A 460 16.02 9.92 13.23
N ILE A 461 16.64 9.42 14.32
CA ILE A 461 16.74 7.99 14.60
C ILE A 461 15.63 7.50 15.54
N THR A 462 15.08 8.38 16.35
CA THR A 462 13.96 8.05 17.23
C THR A 462 12.72 7.74 16.38
N PRO A 463 12.03 6.62 16.62
CA PRO A 463 10.79 6.31 15.91
C PRO A 463 9.76 7.43 16.04
N VAL A 464 9.09 7.73 14.94
CA VAL A 464 8.00 8.70 14.90
C VAL A 464 6.70 8.02 14.47
N LYS A 465 5.56 8.51 14.93
CA LYS A 465 4.27 7.94 14.57
C LYS A 465 3.88 8.30 13.14
N ALA A 466 3.45 7.33 12.34
CA ALA A 466 2.99 7.57 10.96
C ALA A 466 1.85 8.59 10.91
N VAL A 467 0.90 8.53 11.84
CA VAL A 467 -0.25 9.44 11.93
C VAL A 467 0.13 10.89 12.29
N ALA A 468 1.38 11.15 12.73
CA ALA A 468 1.89 12.49 12.97
C ALA A 468 2.37 13.20 11.67
N LEU A 469 2.55 12.46 10.56
CA LEU A 469 3.03 13.05 9.30
C LEU A 469 2.03 14.04 8.72
N ALA A 470 0.74 13.70 8.64
CA ALA A 470 -0.27 14.61 8.08
C ALA A 470 -0.37 15.95 8.84
N PRO A 471 -0.52 15.99 10.18
CA PRO A 471 -0.51 17.27 10.91
C PRO A 471 0.83 18.00 10.83
N THR A 472 1.95 17.29 10.68
CA THR A 472 3.26 17.91 10.46
C THR A 472 3.30 18.64 9.12
N LEU A 473 2.92 17.98 8.04
CA LEU A 473 2.88 18.57 6.71
C LEU A 473 1.87 19.73 6.62
N ALA A 474 0.70 19.57 7.23
CA ALA A 474 -0.30 20.66 7.33
C ALA A 474 0.27 21.89 8.06
N GLY A 475 0.98 21.68 9.18
CA GLY A 475 1.66 22.75 9.91
C GLY A 475 2.71 23.47 9.08
N MET A 476 3.54 22.72 8.33
CA MET A 476 4.55 23.29 7.41
C MET A 476 3.90 24.13 6.30
N LEU A 477 2.78 23.69 5.78
CA LEU A 477 1.99 24.42 4.77
C LEU A 477 1.13 25.54 5.35
N ARG A 478 1.04 25.65 6.68
CA ARG A 478 0.19 26.61 7.41
C ARG A 478 -1.30 26.48 7.09
N ILE A 479 -1.75 25.24 6.84
CA ILE A 479 -3.15 24.91 6.62
C ILE A 479 -3.70 24.11 7.81
N ARG A 480 -5.00 23.88 7.83
CA ARG A 480 -5.64 23.05 8.85
C ARG A 480 -5.17 21.59 8.69
N ALA A 481 -4.94 20.92 9.81
CA ALA A 481 -4.70 19.47 9.82
C ALA A 481 -6.00 18.72 9.47
N PRO A 482 -5.90 17.51 8.87
CA PRO A 482 -7.07 16.67 8.60
C PRO A 482 -7.92 16.44 9.84
N SER A 483 -9.24 16.28 9.66
CA SER A 483 -10.23 16.21 10.73
C SER A 483 -9.98 15.10 11.76
N GLY A 484 -9.32 14.03 11.35
CA GLY A 484 -8.96 12.89 12.20
C GLY A 484 -7.62 13.00 12.91
N ALA A 485 -6.79 13.99 12.57
CA ALA A 485 -5.45 14.13 13.12
C ALA A 485 -5.51 14.51 14.62
N ARG A 486 -4.92 13.66 15.46
CA ARG A 486 -4.87 13.86 16.92
C ARG A 486 -3.44 14.03 17.43
N GLU A 487 -2.45 13.57 16.68
CA GLU A 487 -1.05 13.68 17.05
C GLU A 487 -0.54 15.11 16.81
N ARG A 488 0.48 15.47 17.59
CA ARG A 488 1.17 16.75 17.42
C ARG A 488 2.09 16.71 16.20
N SER A 489 2.34 17.89 15.63
CA SER A 489 3.40 18.05 14.63
C SER A 489 4.76 17.58 15.20
N LEU A 490 5.60 17.04 14.32
CA LEU A 490 6.97 16.61 14.63
C LEU A 490 7.96 17.80 14.70
N PHE A 491 7.52 19.00 14.27
CA PHE A 491 8.28 20.24 14.28
C PHE A 491 7.53 21.34 15.02
#